data_d43f58ac862683847690cbd1d41a3601
#
_entry.id   d43f58ac862683847690cbd1d41a3601
#
_cell.length_a   1.000
_cell.length_b   1.000
_cell.length_c   1.000
_cell.angle_alpha   90.00
_cell.angle_beta   90.00
_cell.angle_gamma   90.00
#
_symmetry.space_group_name_H-M   'P 1'
#
loop_
_entity.id
_entity.type
_entity.pdbx_description
1 polymer ?
#
loop_
_entity_poly.entity_id
_entity_poly.type
_entity_poly.pdbx_seq_one_letter_code
_entity_poly.pdbx_strand_id
1 'polypeptide(L)'
;MFWIARIFVKPLFRVWPATDRGLETLAHLERFVDRLPRPNGVTIEQTALGGVPSELITHHRKAADSLAGATVLYFHGGGFVFCGLATHRNLCALLAARAAVPVISVEYRQLPVGGIGTSIHDAMAAYEDLLGKCEDPTKIILAGDSAGGYLAMKVAELAASRGMVTPAAVIGYSPLLNLALEKHDPDYMRRDAYLPIDKVDSLKDRWAGGPEPIVGADSPIEADPRLFPPVFFSVAQYELMRPDVEAMTCKLEDVGQSVETHVWSGQIHAYPVFGTVLNEAKMTIAFSLDFVRRALGYRGRHSA
;
A
#
# COMPACT_ATOMS: atom_id res chain seq x y z
N MET A 1 -7.33 -19.18 6.37
CA MET A 1 -6.24 -18.26 6.82
C MET A 1 -6.52 -17.66 8.19
N PHE A 2 -7.70 -17.12 8.46
CA PHE A 2 -8.04 -16.41 9.71
C PHE A 2 -7.63 -17.15 11.00
N TRP A 3 -8.03 -18.41 11.19
CA TRP A 3 -7.71 -19.18 12.40
C TRP A 3 -6.21 -19.51 12.55
N ILE A 4 -5.51 -19.77 11.44
CA ILE A 4 -4.06 -20.02 11.46
C ILE A 4 -3.32 -18.76 11.92
N ALA A 5 -3.65 -17.61 11.36
CA ALA A 5 -3.05 -16.34 11.76
C ALA A 5 -3.33 -16.02 13.24
N ARG A 6 -4.57 -16.21 13.71
CA ARG A 6 -4.98 -15.93 15.07
C ARG A 6 -4.28 -16.81 16.10
N ILE A 7 -4.06 -18.09 15.78
CA ILE A 7 -3.49 -19.06 16.74
C ILE A 7 -1.96 -19.03 16.72
N PHE A 8 -1.32 -18.81 15.58
CA PHE A 8 0.12 -18.96 15.44
C PHE A 8 0.85 -17.63 15.17
N VAL A 9 0.30 -16.75 14.33
CA VAL A 9 1.00 -15.53 13.92
C VAL A 9 0.83 -14.40 14.96
N LYS A 10 -0.40 -14.12 15.38
CA LYS A 10 -0.68 -13.03 16.34
C LYS A 10 0.05 -13.20 17.67
N PRO A 11 0.13 -14.40 18.31
CA PRO A 11 0.91 -14.60 19.53
C PRO A 11 2.41 -14.36 19.31
N LEU A 12 2.95 -14.77 18.16
CA LEU A 12 4.36 -14.55 17.83
C LEU A 12 4.68 -13.06 17.76
N PHE A 13 3.86 -12.27 17.08
CA PHE A 13 4.02 -10.82 17.03
C PHE A 13 3.85 -10.14 18.40
N ARG A 14 2.97 -10.67 19.29
CA ARG A 14 2.79 -10.14 20.65
C ARG A 14 4.06 -10.23 21.50
N VAL A 15 4.82 -11.31 21.38
CA VAL A 15 6.05 -11.50 22.19
C VAL A 15 7.28 -10.85 21.54
N TRP A 16 7.17 -10.37 20.30
CA TRP A 16 8.30 -9.76 19.59
C TRP A 16 8.71 -8.45 20.27
N PRO A 17 10.02 -8.24 20.59
CA PRO A 17 10.45 -7.02 21.23
C PRO A 17 10.44 -5.83 20.24
N ALA A 18 9.75 -4.74 20.58
CA ALA A 18 9.75 -3.49 19.81
C ALA A 18 11.00 -2.62 20.05
N THR A 19 12.15 -3.26 20.29
CA THR A 19 13.47 -2.65 20.44
C THR A 19 14.19 -2.61 19.09
N ASP A 20 15.23 -1.77 18.94
CA ASP A 20 16.02 -1.70 17.70
C ASP A 20 16.54 -3.07 17.27
N ARG A 21 17.12 -3.83 18.24
CA ARG A 21 17.58 -5.20 17.98
C ARG A 21 16.44 -6.13 17.54
N GLY A 22 15.23 -5.96 18.07
CA GLY A 22 14.04 -6.70 17.64
C GLY A 22 13.66 -6.34 16.20
N LEU A 23 13.65 -5.05 15.86
CA LEU A 23 13.35 -4.56 14.51
C LEU A 23 14.39 -5.02 13.49
N GLU A 24 15.68 -4.96 13.83
CA GLU A 24 16.76 -5.50 12.99
C GLU A 24 16.59 -7.00 12.71
N THR A 25 16.06 -7.75 13.69
CA THR A 25 15.79 -9.19 13.49
C THR A 25 14.65 -9.40 12.47
N LEU A 26 13.65 -8.53 12.42
CA LEU A 26 12.60 -8.59 11.38
C LEU A 26 13.17 -8.33 9.98
N ALA A 27 14.19 -7.49 9.84
CA ALA A 27 14.88 -7.29 8.57
C ALA A 27 15.57 -8.56 8.04
N HIS A 28 15.84 -9.56 8.91
CA HIS A 28 16.33 -10.86 8.46
C HIS A 28 15.29 -11.65 7.68
N LEU A 29 13.99 -11.44 7.95
CA LEU A 29 12.91 -12.05 7.18
C LEU A 29 13.00 -11.63 5.72
N GLU A 30 13.17 -10.34 5.45
CA GLU A 30 13.33 -9.80 4.10
C GLU A 30 14.50 -10.48 3.38
N ARG A 31 15.67 -10.54 4.02
CA ARG A 31 16.85 -11.23 3.48
C ARG A 31 16.66 -12.74 3.26
N PHE A 32 15.86 -13.39 4.08
CA PHE A 32 15.51 -14.79 3.89
C PHE A 32 14.60 -14.96 2.68
N VAL A 33 13.55 -14.13 2.57
CA VAL A 33 12.59 -14.17 1.45
C VAL A 33 13.28 -13.84 0.13
N ASP A 34 14.26 -12.92 0.12
CA ASP A 34 15.02 -12.57 -1.09
C ASP A 34 15.80 -13.76 -1.71
N ARG A 35 16.11 -14.78 -0.89
CA ARG A 35 16.76 -16.02 -1.37
C ARG A 35 15.79 -17.02 -1.99
N LEU A 36 14.48 -16.79 -1.84
CA LEU A 36 13.47 -17.66 -2.44
C LEU A 36 13.43 -17.48 -3.97
N PRO A 37 12.96 -18.48 -4.71
CA PRO A 37 12.82 -18.36 -6.16
C PRO A 37 11.99 -17.14 -6.55
N ARG A 38 12.48 -16.40 -7.53
CA ARG A 38 11.76 -15.23 -8.08
C ARG A 38 10.51 -15.68 -8.84
N PRO A 39 9.44 -14.83 -8.85
CA PRO A 39 8.24 -15.17 -9.61
C PRO A 39 8.54 -15.34 -11.10
N ASN A 40 7.87 -16.31 -11.73
CA ASN A 40 8.03 -16.60 -13.15
C ASN A 40 7.22 -15.63 -14.03
N GLY A 41 7.64 -15.46 -15.28
CA GLY A 41 6.89 -14.70 -16.29
C GLY A 41 7.03 -13.19 -16.21
N VAL A 42 7.90 -12.69 -15.35
CA VAL A 42 8.23 -11.27 -15.23
C VAL A 42 9.75 -11.06 -15.25
N THR A 43 10.18 -9.89 -15.71
CA THR A 43 11.54 -9.40 -15.54
C THR A 43 11.58 -8.48 -14.33
N ILE A 44 12.62 -8.61 -13.50
CA ILE A 44 12.81 -7.81 -12.27
C ILE A 44 14.19 -7.16 -12.38
N GLU A 45 14.21 -5.84 -12.40
CA GLU A 45 15.42 -5.03 -12.51
C GLU A 45 15.55 -4.12 -11.28
N GLN A 46 16.76 -4.04 -10.73
CA GLN A 46 17.06 -3.08 -9.67
C GLN A 46 17.13 -1.67 -10.27
N THR A 47 16.48 -0.72 -9.64
CA THR A 47 16.44 0.68 -10.04
C THR A 47 16.42 1.59 -8.81
N ALA A 48 16.33 2.90 -9.04
CA ALA A 48 16.10 3.88 -7.99
C ALA A 48 15.19 5.00 -8.52
N LEU A 49 14.31 5.47 -7.67
CA LEU A 49 13.46 6.63 -7.93
C LEU A 49 13.72 7.69 -6.85
N GLY A 50 14.12 8.90 -7.26
CA GLY A 50 14.48 9.98 -6.33
C GLY A 50 15.59 9.61 -5.35
N GLY A 51 16.50 8.70 -5.74
CA GLY A 51 17.54 8.15 -4.88
C GLY A 51 17.08 7.00 -3.97
N VAL A 52 15.78 6.64 -3.98
CA VAL A 52 15.23 5.54 -3.18
C VAL A 52 15.35 4.23 -3.95
N PRO A 53 16.00 3.20 -3.38
CA PRO A 53 16.12 1.89 -4.02
C PRO A 53 14.74 1.33 -4.38
N SER A 54 14.65 0.69 -5.55
CA SER A 54 13.37 0.22 -6.07
C SER A 54 13.57 -1.00 -6.98
N GLU A 55 12.52 -1.78 -7.19
CA GLU A 55 12.47 -2.84 -8.22
C GLU A 55 11.48 -2.48 -9.32
N LEU A 56 11.96 -2.44 -10.56
CA LEU A 56 11.10 -2.39 -11.75
C LEU A 56 10.72 -3.81 -12.16
N ILE A 57 9.43 -4.10 -12.12
CA ILE A 57 8.86 -5.41 -12.45
C ILE A 57 8.01 -5.26 -13.71
N THR A 58 8.40 -5.96 -14.78
CA THR A 58 7.72 -5.89 -16.08
C THR A 58 7.28 -7.27 -16.55
N HIS A 59 6.17 -7.31 -17.27
CA HIS A 59 5.68 -8.49 -17.97
C HIS A 59 5.92 -8.33 -19.49
N HIS A 60 6.16 -9.44 -20.20
CA HIS A 60 6.43 -9.41 -21.66
C HIS A 60 5.25 -8.86 -22.49
N ARG A 61 4.01 -8.97 -22.02
CA ARG A 61 2.85 -8.34 -22.65
C ARG A 61 2.75 -6.88 -22.23
N LYS A 62 2.21 -6.03 -23.11
CA LYS A 62 1.85 -4.65 -22.82
C LYS A 62 0.32 -4.51 -22.80
N ALA A 63 -0.20 -3.64 -21.98
CA ALA A 63 -1.61 -3.30 -21.96
C ALA A 63 -2.01 -2.64 -23.30
N ALA A 64 -3.18 -3.05 -23.82
CA ALA A 64 -3.74 -2.51 -25.07
C ALA A 64 -5.10 -1.82 -24.80
N ASP A 65 -5.51 -1.70 -23.55
CA ASP A 65 -6.74 -1.07 -23.08
C ASP A 65 -6.45 0.32 -22.45
N SER A 66 -7.34 0.79 -21.57
CA SER A 66 -7.17 2.06 -20.88
C SER A 66 -5.92 2.12 -19.99
N LEU A 67 -5.28 0.98 -19.66
CA LEU A 67 -4.01 0.91 -18.93
C LEU A 67 -2.78 1.11 -19.84
N ALA A 68 -2.92 1.21 -21.16
CA ALA A 68 -1.77 1.45 -22.03
C ALA A 68 -1.04 2.73 -21.63
N GLY A 69 0.28 2.65 -21.43
CA GLY A 69 1.14 3.74 -20.93
C GLY A 69 1.09 3.95 -19.40
N ALA A 70 0.25 3.20 -18.67
CA ALA A 70 0.20 3.33 -17.21
C ALA A 70 1.41 2.67 -16.54
N THR A 71 1.71 3.17 -15.32
CA THR A 71 2.72 2.60 -14.43
C THR A 71 2.15 2.51 -13.02
N VAL A 72 2.36 1.40 -12.33
CA VAL A 72 2.01 1.24 -10.91
C VAL A 72 3.23 1.55 -10.05
N LEU A 73 3.11 2.49 -9.13
CA LEU A 73 4.06 2.73 -8.05
C LEU A 73 3.52 2.07 -6.78
N TYR A 74 4.25 1.06 -6.29
CA TYR A 74 3.82 0.23 -5.18
C TYR A 74 4.62 0.50 -3.91
N PHE A 75 3.93 0.71 -2.79
CA PHE A 75 4.50 0.84 -1.46
C PHE A 75 4.10 -0.39 -0.62
N HIS A 76 5.08 -1.11 -0.10
CA HIS A 76 4.84 -2.32 0.69
C HIS A 76 4.26 -2.00 2.07
N GLY A 77 3.55 -2.96 2.66
CA GLY A 77 3.12 -2.93 4.05
C GLY A 77 4.23 -3.27 5.04
N GLY A 78 3.86 -3.52 6.29
CA GLY A 78 4.79 -3.92 7.34
C GLY A 78 4.87 -2.95 8.52
N GLY A 79 3.90 -2.04 8.69
CA GLY A 79 3.77 -1.15 9.85
C GLY A 79 4.93 -0.16 9.99
N PHE A 80 5.61 0.20 8.92
CA PHE A 80 6.83 1.04 8.89
C PHE A 80 7.99 0.45 9.71
N VAL A 81 8.06 -0.87 9.82
CA VAL A 81 8.97 -1.59 10.72
C VAL A 81 9.68 -2.73 10.01
N PHE A 82 9.01 -3.44 9.11
CA PHE A 82 9.51 -4.64 8.46
C PHE A 82 8.89 -4.79 7.07
N CYS A 83 9.20 -5.89 6.38
CA CYS A 83 8.93 -6.11 4.98
C CYS A 83 9.75 -5.18 4.07
N GLY A 84 9.66 -5.43 2.76
CA GLY A 84 10.39 -4.71 1.73
C GLY A 84 10.09 -5.28 0.35
N LEU A 85 11.03 -5.09 -0.55
CA LEU A 85 10.90 -5.51 -1.96
C LEU A 85 10.67 -7.02 -2.10
N ALA A 86 11.43 -7.86 -1.37
CA ALA A 86 11.37 -9.30 -1.53
C ALA A 86 10.05 -9.89 -1.02
N THR A 87 9.55 -9.42 0.12
CA THR A 87 8.28 -9.90 0.71
C THR A 87 7.06 -9.59 -0.16
N HIS A 88 7.09 -8.47 -0.91
CA HIS A 88 5.97 -8.03 -1.76
C HIS A 88 6.18 -8.31 -3.26
N ARG A 89 7.35 -8.82 -3.64
CA ARG A 89 7.72 -9.13 -5.04
C ARG A 89 6.70 -10.01 -5.76
N ASN A 90 6.14 -11.00 -5.09
CA ASN A 90 5.14 -11.89 -5.67
C ASN A 90 3.81 -11.15 -5.99
N LEU A 91 3.37 -10.26 -5.11
CA LEU A 91 2.19 -9.43 -5.36
C LEU A 91 2.45 -8.45 -6.51
N CYS A 92 3.59 -7.76 -6.52
CA CYS A 92 3.97 -6.83 -7.58
C CYS A 92 4.10 -7.54 -8.94
N ALA A 93 4.67 -8.75 -8.96
CA ALA A 93 4.73 -9.58 -10.17
C ALA A 93 3.33 -9.99 -10.67
N LEU A 94 2.42 -10.32 -9.76
CA LEU A 94 1.05 -10.66 -10.11
C LEU A 94 0.28 -9.43 -10.66
N LEU A 95 0.49 -8.25 -10.08
CA LEU A 95 -0.03 -6.98 -10.61
C LEU A 95 0.51 -6.71 -12.01
N ALA A 96 1.84 -6.77 -12.22
CA ALA A 96 2.46 -6.56 -13.52
C ALA A 96 1.96 -7.54 -14.58
N ALA A 97 1.80 -8.82 -14.22
CA ALA A 97 1.30 -9.83 -15.14
C ALA A 97 -0.17 -9.64 -15.51
N ARG A 98 -1.02 -9.21 -14.57
CA ARG A 98 -2.46 -9.03 -14.81
C ARG A 98 -2.81 -7.70 -15.46
N ALA A 99 -2.13 -6.64 -15.07
CA ALA A 99 -2.30 -5.31 -15.65
C ALA A 99 -1.57 -5.17 -17.00
N ALA A 100 -0.52 -5.97 -17.23
CA ALA A 100 0.41 -5.84 -18.36
C ALA A 100 1.06 -4.46 -18.46
N VAL A 101 1.32 -3.83 -17.30
CA VAL A 101 2.02 -2.55 -17.14
C VAL A 101 3.21 -2.71 -16.21
N PRO A 102 4.21 -1.81 -16.26
CA PRO A 102 5.28 -1.77 -15.28
C PRO A 102 4.74 -1.57 -13.86
N VAL A 103 5.33 -2.30 -12.90
CA VAL A 103 5.13 -2.07 -11.46
C VAL A 103 6.49 -1.73 -10.87
N ILE A 104 6.59 -0.60 -10.19
CA ILE A 104 7.81 -0.20 -9.48
C ILE A 104 7.52 -0.29 -7.99
N SER A 105 8.20 -1.20 -7.31
CA SER A 105 8.13 -1.38 -5.87
C SER A 105 9.24 -0.58 -5.19
N VAL A 106 8.90 0.21 -4.16
CA VAL A 106 9.80 1.18 -3.52
C VAL A 106 10.27 0.65 -2.17
N GLU A 107 11.59 0.64 -1.93
CA GLU A 107 12.22 0.34 -0.64
C GLU A 107 12.37 1.63 0.18
N TYR A 108 11.26 2.18 0.63
CA TYR A 108 11.28 3.37 1.47
C TYR A 108 11.89 3.09 2.85
N ARG A 109 12.59 4.07 3.43
CA ARG A 109 13.18 3.95 4.78
C ARG A 109 12.06 3.84 5.82
N GLN A 110 12.26 2.95 6.76
CA GLN A 110 11.36 2.65 7.88
C GLN A 110 12.15 2.51 9.18
N LEU A 111 11.48 2.29 10.30
CA LEU A 111 12.17 2.06 11.57
C LEU A 111 13.17 0.88 11.49
N PRO A 112 14.32 0.95 12.15
CA PRO A 112 14.75 2.02 13.07
C PRO A 112 15.41 3.23 12.38
N VAL A 113 15.55 3.24 11.05
CA VAL A 113 16.31 4.27 10.31
C VAL A 113 15.56 5.61 10.29
N GLY A 114 14.24 5.58 10.19
CA GLY A 114 13.40 6.78 10.21
C GLY A 114 11.95 6.46 10.56
N GLY A 115 11.19 7.47 10.98
CA GLY A 115 9.77 7.37 11.26
C GLY A 115 8.91 7.53 10.01
N ILE A 116 7.60 7.71 10.21
CA ILE A 116 6.61 7.85 9.11
C ILE A 116 6.94 9.06 8.20
N GLY A 117 7.41 10.18 8.78
CA GLY A 117 7.82 11.34 8.01
C GLY A 117 8.92 11.01 6.99
N THR A 118 9.92 10.21 7.39
CA THR A 118 10.98 9.73 6.51
C THR A 118 10.43 8.84 5.40
N SER A 119 9.49 7.94 5.73
CA SER A 119 8.83 7.09 4.73
C SER A 119 8.01 7.91 3.72
N ILE A 120 7.32 8.96 4.18
CA ILE A 120 6.59 9.90 3.30
C ILE A 120 7.55 10.66 2.39
N HIS A 121 8.69 11.13 2.92
CA HIS A 121 9.72 11.82 2.15
C HIS A 121 10.23 10.93 1.00
N ASP A 122 10.57 9.69 1.29
CA ASP A 122 11.03 8.72 0.29
C ASP A 122 9.95 8.39 -0.74
N ALA A 123 8.70 8.19 -0.29
CA ALA A 123 7.58 7.92 -1.19
C ALA A 123 7.31 9.11 -2.14
N MET A 124 7.38 10.34 -1.64
CA MET A 124 7.25 11.54 -2.46
C MET A 124 8.42 11.70 -3.44
N ALA A 125 9.67 11.50 -2.99
CA ALA A 125 10.84 11.56 -3.87
C ALA A 125 10.74 10.53 -5.02
N ALA A 126 10.27 9.32 -4.71
CA ALA A 126 10.04 8.30 -5.72
C ALA A 126 8.93 8.70 -6.72
N TYR A 127 7.85 9.29 -6.24
CA TYR A 127 6.76 9.76 -7.09
C TYR A 127 7.19 10.92 -7.99
N GLU A 128 7.86 11.92 -7.44
CA GLU A 128 8.37 13.09 -8.17
C GLU A 128 9.32 12.69 -9.29
N ASP A 129 10.25 11.79 -9.02
CA ASP A 129 11.19 11.28 -10.04
C ASP A 129 10.47 10.43 -11.11
N LEU A 130 9.46 9.65 -10.73
CA LEU A 130 8.66 8.85 -11.65
C LEU A 130 7.87 9.72 -12.64
N LEU A 131 7.37 10.88 -12.23
CA LEU A 131 6.68 11.82 -13.13
C LEU A 131 7.53 12.20 -14.36
N GLY A 132 8.85 12.28 -14.19
CA GLY A 132 9.79 12.58 -15.29
C GLY A 132 10.27 11.36 -16.08
N LYS A 133 10.00 10.15 -15.62
CA LYS A 133 10.56 8.90 -16.18
C LYS A 133 9.53 7.97 -16.80
N CYS A 134 8.26 8.05 -16.39
CA CYS A 134 7.21 7.18 -16.91
C CYS A 134 6.73 7.62 -18.31
N GLU A 135 6.06 6.71 -19.01
CA GLU A 135 5.55 6.95 -20.36
C GLU A 135 4.44 8.01 -20.37
N ASP A 136 3.53 7.95 -19.39
CA ASP A 136 2.43 8.90 -19.22
C ASP A 136 2.25 9.25 -17.73
N PRO A 137 2.72 10.43 -17.28
CA PRO A 137 2.61 10.83 -15.88
C PRO A 137 1.16 10.99 -15.40
N THR A 138 0.20 11.16 -16.31
CA THR A 138 -1.23 11.25 -15.95
C THR A 138 -1.86 9.89 -15.69
N LYS A 139 -1.12 8.79 -15.96
CA LYS A 139 -1.54 7.40 -15.76
C LYS A 139 -0.74 6.65 -14.69
N ILE A 140 -0.10 7.36 -13.77
CA ILE A 140 0.51 6.73 -12.61
C ILE A 140 -0.59 6.26 -11.66
N ILE A 141 -0.53 4.99 -11.27
CA ILE A 141 -1.41 4.36 -10.29
C ILE A 141 -0.60 4.15 -9.02
N LEU A 142 -1.04 4.68 -7.90
CA LEU A 142 -0.45 4.37 -6.61
C LEU A 142 -1.12 3.13 -6.03
N ALA A 143 -0.32 2.22 -5.48
CA ALA A 143 -0.86 1.03 -4.83
C ALA A 143 -0.06 0.71 -3.57
N GLY A 144 -0.71 0.11 -2.58
CA GLY A 144 -0.04 -0.34 -1.38
C GLY A 144 -0.96 -1.07 -0.43
N ASP A 145 -0.36 -1.79 0.50
CA ASP A 145 -1.07 -2.49 1.56
C ASP A 145 -0.69 -1.95 2.94
N SER A 146 -1.61 -1.93 3.90
CA SER A 146 -1.34 -1.51 5.28
C SER A 146 -0.64 -0.15 5.35
N ALA A 147 0.58 -0.08 5.91
CA ALA A 147 1.44 1.11 5.94
C ALA A 147 1.76 1.65 4.52
N GLY A 148 1.92 0.78 3.53
CA GLY A 148 2.09 1.18 2.14
C GLY A 148 0.82 1.80 1.54
N GLY A 149 -0.35 1.34 1.97
CA GLY A 149 -1.63 1.97 1.64
C GLY A 149 -1.75 3.38 2.21
N TYR A 150 -1.23 3.60 3.43
CA TYR A 150 -1.07 4.94 4.00
C TYR A 150 -0.20 5.82 3.09
N LEU A 151 0.98 5.33 2.68
CA LEU A 151 1.88 6.10 1.81
C LEU A 151 1.25 6.42 0.45
N ALA A 152 0.52 5.48 -0.15
CA ALA A 152 -0.19 5.71 -1.41
C ALA A 152 -1.21 6.86 -1.28
N MET A 153 -1.99 6.88 -0.20
CA MET A 153 -2.93 7.97 0.08
C MET A 153 -2.21 9.28 0.38
N LYS A 154 -1.13 9.25 1.18
CA LYS A 154 -0.32 10.46 1.50
C LYS A 154 0.31 11.09 0.27
N VAL A 155 0.87 10.29 -0.64
CA VAL A 155 1.43 10.79 -1.90
C VAL A 155 0.34 11.44 -2.75
N ALA A 156 -0.86 10.85 -2.83
CA ALA A 156 -1.97 11.43 -3.57
C ALA A 156 -2.42 12.78 -2.96
N GLU A 157 -2.58 12.85 -1.63
CA GLU A 157 -2.88 14.09 -0.89
C GLU A 157 -1.86 15.19 -1.18
N LEU A 158 -0.57 14.87 -1.02
CA LEU A 158 0.52 15.83 -1.16
C LEU A 158 0.71 16.29 -2.61
N ALA A 159 0.55 15.38 -3.58
CA ALA A 159 0.60 15.76 -4.99
C ALA A 159 -0.51 16.75 -5.35
N ALA A 160 -1.75 16.48 -4.92
CA ALA A 160 -2.88 17.37 -5.16
C ALA A 160 -2.71 18.73 -4.44
N SER A 161 -2.33 18.72 -3.17
CA SER A 161 -2.17 19.95 -2.37
C SER A 161 -1.03 20.85 -2.86
N ARG A 162 -0.01 20.26 -3.53
CA ARG A 162 1.13 20.98 -4.12
C ARG A 162 0.90 21.37 -5.59
N GLY A 163 -0.26 21.08 -6.16
CA GLY A 163 -0.56 21.35 -7.57
C GLY A 163 0.29 20.54 -8.57
N MET A 164 0.80 19.40 -8.14
CA MET A 164 1.52 18.46 -9.01
C MET A 164 0.55 17.65 -9.89
N VAL A 165 1.06 16.97 -10.90
CA VAL A 165 0.27 15.94 -11.60
C VAL A 165 -0.20 14.92 -10.56
N THR A 166 -1.52 14.73 -10.47
CA THR A 166 -2.10 13.79 -9.50
C THR A 166 -2.11 12.37 -10.08
N PRO A 167 -1.99 11.34 -9.24
CA PRO A 167 -2.12 9.97 -9.70
C PRO A 167 -3.49 9.70 -10.34
N ALA A 168 -3.55 8.75 -11.25
CA ALA A 168 -4.78 8.38 -11.94
C ALA A 168 -5.79 7.69 -11.02
N ALA A 169 -5.28 6.87 -10.10
CA ALA A 169 -6.05 6.16 -9.09
C ALA A 169 -5.15 5.74 -7.91
N VAL A 170 -5.78 5.41 -6.79
CA VAL A 170 -5.14 4.75 -5.64
C VAL A 170 -5.76 3.38 -5.41
N ILE A 171 -4.94 2.37 -5.15
CA ILE A 171 -5.35 1.04 -4.70
C ILE A 171 -4.81 0.82 -3.28
N GLY A 172 -5.71 0.70 -2.30
CA GLY A 172 -5.38 0.41 -0.90
C GLY A 172 -5.86 -0.99 -0.49
N TYR A 173 -4.93 -1.89 -0.20
CA TYR A 173 -5.23 -3.20 0.37
C TYR A 173 -5.08 -3.15 1.88
N SER A 174 -6.19 -3.21 2.63
CA SER A 174 -6.19 -3.03 4.09
C SER A 174 -5.42 -1.77 4.55
N PRO A 175 -5.61 -0.59 3.93
CA PRO A 175 -4.75 0.56 4.17
C PRO A 175 -4.87 1.08 5.60
N LEU A 176 -3.76 1.50 6.18
CA LEU A 176 -3.73 2.26 7.43
C LEU A 176 -4.16 3.70 7.12
N LEU A 177 -5.35 4.10 7.54
CA LEU A 177 -5.89 5.43 7.24
C LEU A 177 -5.92 6.37 8.45
N ASN A 178 -5.71 5.83 9.65
CA ASN A 178 -5.78 6.57 10.90
C ASN A 178 -4.62 6.17 11.82
N LEU A 179 -3.78 7.13 12.20
CA LEU A 179 -2.68 6.92 13.17
C LEU A 179 -3.13 7.07 14.61
N ALA A 180 -4.33 7.61 14.87
CA ALA A 180 -4.90 7.75 16.20
C ALA A 180 -5.49 6.40 16.68
N LEU A 181 -4.62 5.47 17.05
CA LEU A 181 -4.99 4.10 17.40
C LEU A 181 -5.96 4.01 18.58
N GLU A 182 -5.92 4.98 19.48
CA GLU A 182 -6.86 5.10 20.60
C GLU A 182 -8.30 5.36 20.16
N LYS A 183 -8.51 5.79 18.94
CA LYS A 183 -9.85 6.00 18.35
C LYS A 183 -10.39 4.77 17.62
N HIS A 184 -9.57 3.72 17.47
CA HIS A 184 -10.00 2.49 16.80
C HIS A 184 -11.02 1.72 17.65
N ASP A 185 -11.96 1.06 16.98
CA ASP A 185 -13.00 0.28 17.64
C ASP A 185 -12.40 -0.93 18.40
N PRO A 186 -12.58 -1.01 19.74
CA PRO A 186 -12.05 -2.10 20.56
C PRO A 186 -12.55 -3.48 20.13
N ASP A 187 -13.71 -3.59 19.51
CA ASP A 187 -14.26 -4.86 19.04
C ASP A 187 -13.47 -5.40 17.84
N TYR A 188 -13.17 -4.55 16.89
CA TYR A 188 -12.29 -4.91 15.77
C TYR A 188 -10.87 -5.22 16.23
N MET A 189 -10.36 -4.47 17.20
CA MET A 189 -9.07 -4.74 17.85
C MET A 189 -8.98 -6.16 18.39
N ARG A 190 -10.03 -6.63 19.08
CA ARG A 190 -10.07 -7.99 19.64
C ARG A 190 -10.24 -9.07 18.58
N ARG A 191 -11.03 -8.78 17.54
CA ARG A 191 -11.37 -9.73 16.48
C ARG A 191 -10.28 -9.89 15.44
N ASP A 192 -9.44 -8.86 15.22
CA ASP A 192 -8.35 -8.95 14.28
C ASP A 192 -7.48 -10.18 14.56
N ALA A 193 -7.24 -10.96 13.52
CA ALA A 193 -6.54 -12.23 13.64
C ALA A 193 -5.02 -12.08 13.55
N TYR A 194 -4.52 -10.91 13.15
CA TYR A 194 -3.14 -10.74 12.74
C TYR A 194 -2.42 -9.64 13.54
N LEU A 195 -3.02 -8.46 13.68
CA LEU A 195 -2.37 -7.30 14.27
C LEU A 195 -2.37 -7.34 15.81
N PRO A 196 -1.19 -7.28 16.47
CA PRO A 196 -1.09 -7.13 17.91
C PRO A 196 -1.09 -5.65 18.29
N ILE A 197 -2.22 -5.13 18.69
CA ILE A 197 -2.39 -3.71 19.04
C ILE A 197 -1.42 -3.23 20.10
N ASP A 198 -1.23 -4.04 21.15
CA ASP A 198 -0.31 -3.74 22.25
C ASP A 198 1.10 -3.38 21.73
N LYS A 199 1.49 -3.91 20.55
CA LYS A 199 2.78 -3.60 19.90
C LYS A 199 2.71 -2.37 19.02
N VAL A 200 1.60 -2.20 18.31
CA VAL A 200 1.38 -1.02 17.47
C VAL A 200 1.42 0.24 18.34
N ASP A 201 0.76 0.19 19.51
CA ASP A 201 0.77 1.30 20.48
C ASP A 201 2.20 1.59 20.99
N SER A 202 3.00 0.56 21.23
CA SER A 202 4.41 0.72 21.65
C SER A 202 5.33 1.33 20.59
N LEU A 203 4.90 1.40 19.33
CA LEU A 203 5.66 1.99 18.22
C LEU A 203 5.26 3.44 17.92
N LYS A 204 4.17 3.93 18.49
CA LYS A 204 3.56 5.22 18.15
C LYS A 204 4.55 6.39 18.26
N ASP A 205 5.27 6.51 19.37
CA ASP A 205 6.27 7.57 19.57
C ASP A 205 7.44 7.47 18.57
N ARG A 206 7.79 6.25 18.21
CA ARG A 206 8.85 5.98 17.22
C ARG A 206 8.40 6.31 15.80
N TRP A 207 7.14 6.08 15.48
CA TRP A 207 6.56 6.46 14.19
C TRP A 207 6.57 7.98 13.99
N ALA A 208 6.27 8.74 15.04
CA ALA A 208 6.31 10.20 15.01
C ALA A 208 7.75 10.77 15.04
N GLY A 209 8.73 9.95 15.43
CA GLY A 209 10.14 10.34 15.49
C GLY A 209 10.84 10.31 14.13
N GLY A 210 12.06 10.83 14.10
CA GLY A 210 12.91 10.81 12.90
C GLY A 210 13.27 12.20 12.41
N PRO A 211 14.16 12.28 11.39
CA PRO A 211 14.66 13.56 10.89
C PRO A 211 13.62 14.36 10.08
N GLU A 212 12.68 13.69 9.45
CA GLU A 212 11.64 14.31 8.65
C GLU A 212 10.28 14.24 9.38
N PRO A 213 9.55 15.37 9.49
CA PRO A 213 8.21 15.38 10.08
C PRO A 213 7.18 14.78 9.14
N ILE A 214 6.04 14.35 9.69
CA ILE A 214 4.84 14.08 8.90
C ILE A 214 4.37 15.40 8.29
N VAL A 215 4.12 15.41 6.99
CA VAL A 215 3.65 16.58 6.23
C VAL A 215 2.22 16.36 5.73
N GLY A 216 1.43 17.43 5.62
CA GLY A 216 -0.01 17.36 5.35
C GLY A 216 -0.80 16.89 6.57
N ALA A 217 -1.94 16.24 6.38
CA ALA A 217 -2.70 15.65 7.48
C ALA A 217 -1.91 14.49 8.12
N ASP A 218 -1.96 14.33 9.43
CA ASP A 218 -1.25 13.20 10.08
C ASP A 218 -1.79 11.86 9.61
N SER A 219 -3.08 11.77 9.42
CA SER A 219 -3.77 10.57 8.95
C SER A 219 -4.52 10.86 7.63
N PRO A 220 -4.46 9.99 6.62
CA PRO A 220 -5.20 10.18 5.37
C PRO A 220 -6.69 10.44 5.57
N ILE A 221 -7.31 9.84 6.59
CA ILE A 221 -8.73 10.05 6.90
C ILE A 221 -9.06 11.49 7.37
N GLU A 222 -8.05 12.26 7.78
CA GLU A 222 -8.20 13.65 8.25
C GLU A 222 -8.01 14.67 7.10
N ALA A 223 -7.47 14.23 5.97
CA ALA A 223 -7.28 15.07 4.80
C ALA A 223 -8.61 15.44 4.11
N ASP A 224 -8.62 16.53 3.34
CA ASP A 224 -9.77 16.87 2.51
C ASP A 224 -10.01 15.77 1.45
N PRO A 225 -11.16 15.09 1.47
CA PRO A 225 -11.43 13.99 0.55
C PRO A 225 -11.40 14.39 -0.92
N ARG A 226 -11.57 15.68 -1.24
CA ARG A 226 -11.48 16.21 -2.61
C ARG A 226 -10.08 16.17 -3.21
N LEU A 227 -9.04 15.99 -2.39
CA LEU A 227 -7.65 15.85 -2.84
C LEU A 227 -7.35 14.45 -3.45
N PHE A 228 -8.21 13.48 -3.21
CA PHE A 228 -7.94 12.12 -3.67
C PHE A 228 -8.50 11.86 -5.07
N PRO A 229 -7.75 11.13 -5.92
CA PRO A 229 -8.24 10.61 -7.20
C PRO A 229 -9.25 9.48 -6.95
N PRO A 230 -9.76 8.80 -7.98
CA PRO A 230 -10.49 7.54 -7.82
C PRO A 230 -9.74 6.54 -6.93
N VAL A 231 -10.43 5.93 -5.96
CA VAL A 231 -9.83 5.05 -4.95
C VAL A 231 -10.50 3.68 -4.89
N PHE A 232 -9.70 2.62 -4.89
CA PHE A 232 -10.16 1.27 -4.61
C PHE A 232 -9.63 0.81 -3.25
N PHE A 233 -10.51 0.31 -2.39
CA PHE A 233 -10.15 -0.32 -1.13
C PHE A 233 -10.57 -1.78 -1.06
N SER A 234 -9.76 -2.60 -0.39
CA SER A 234 -10.21 -3.91 0.08
C SER A 234 -9.78 -4.13 1.52
N VAL A 235 -10.66 -4.75 2.30
CA VAL A 235 -10.43 -5.04 3.71
C VAL A 235 -10.99 -6.41 4.09
N ALA A 236 -10.41 -7.02 5.13
CA ALA A 236 -10.98 -8.22 5.73
C ALA A 236 -12.13 -7.86 6.69
N GLN A 237 -13.08 -8.76 6.84
CA GLN A 237 -14.30 -8.54 7.64
C GLN A 237 -14.02 -8.15 9.09
N TYR A 238 -13.00 -8.75 9.70
CA TYR A 238 -12.67 -8.57 11.13
C TYR A 238 -11.26 -8.06 11.33
N GLU A 239 -10.82 -7.12 10.49
CA GLU A 239 -9.54 -6.44 10.70
C GLU A 239 -9.71 -5.05 11.30
N LEU A 240 -8.66 -4.61 11.98
CA LEU A 240 -8.59 -3.32 12.66
C LEU A 240 -8.87 -2.12 11.73
N MET A 241 -8.40 -2.20 10.49
CA MET A 241 -8.46 -1.07 9.54
C MET A 241 -9.85 -0.85 8.94
N ARG A 242 -10.78 -1.82 9.09
CA ARG A 242 -12.08 -1.79 8.40
C ARG A 242 -12.93 -0.56 8.73
N PRO A 243 -13.13 -0.18 10.02
CA PRO A 243 -13.95 1.00 10.34
C PRO A 243 -13.44 2.28 9.71
N ASP A 244 -12.11 2.49 9.68
CA ASP A 244 -11.51 3.68 9.08
C ASP A 244 -11.65 3.67 7.56
N VAL A 245 -11.54 2.50 6.91
CA VAL A 245 -11.76 2.36 5.48
C VAL A 245 -13.22 2.63 5.11
N GLU A 246 -14.18 2.11 5.87
CA GLU A 246 -15.61 2.41 5.66
C GLU A 246 -15.91 3.89 5.88
N ALA A 247 -15.33 4.52 6.91
CA ALA A 247 -15.49 5.96 7.16
C ALA A 247 -14.86 6.81 6.04
N MET A 248 -13.68 6.42 5.53
CA MET A 248 -13.05 7.12 4.40
C MET A 248 -13.86 6.94 3.11
N THR A 249 -14.43 5.76 2.89
CA THR A 249 -15.34 5.51 1.76
C THR A 249 -16.52 6.48 1.79
N CYS A 250 -17.21 6.61 2.92
CA CYS A 250 -18.31 7.57 3.05
C CYS A 250 -17.85 9.01 2.78
N LYS A 251 -16.70 9.43 3.33
CA LYS A 251 -16.16 10.79 3.09
C LYS A 251 -15.88 11.06 1.60
N LEU A 252 -15.37 10.08 0.87
CA LEU A 252 -15.11 10.20 -0.57
C LEU A 252 -16.43 10.27 -1.36
N GLU A 253 -17.41 9.43 -1.02
CA GLU A 253 -18.75 9.43 -1.62
C GLU A 253 -19.48 10.76 -1.40
N ASP A 254 -19.41 11.33 -0.18
CA ASP A 254 -20.06 12.59 0.20
C ASP A 254 -19.59 13.80 -0.65
N VAL A 255 -18.36 13.73 -1.17
CA VAL A 255 -17.83 14.79 -2.05
C VAL A 255 -17.86 14.42 -3.53
N GLY A 256 -18.49 13.28 -3.87
CA GLY A 256 -18.64 12.80 -5.25
C GLY A 256 -17.37 12.20 -5.86
N GLN A 257 -16.37 11.82 -5.05
CA GLN A 257 -15.20 11.09 -5.54
C GLN A 257 -15.55 9.64 -5.86
N SER A 258 -14.93 9.10 -6.91
CA SER A 258 -15.13 7.69 -7.28
C SER A 258 -14.40 6.78 -6.30
N VAL A 259 -15.13 5.94 -5.60
CA VAL A 259 -14.58 4.97 -4.66
C VAL A 259 -15.29 3.61 -4.81
N GLU A 260 -14.54 2.54 -4.62
CA GLU A 260 -15.07 1.16 -4.56
C GLU A 260 -14.41 0.43 -3.40
N THR A 261 -15.20 -0.13 -2.49
CA THR A 261 -14.72 -0.80 -1.28
C THR A 261 -15.24 -2.23 -1.19
N HIS A 262 -14.33 -3.19 -1.06
CA HIS A 262 -14.64 -4.61 -0.92
C HIS A 262 -14.29 -5.13 0.47
N VAL A 263 -15.28 -5.69 1.16
CA VAL A 263 -15.12 -6.36 2.46
C VAL A 263 -15.16 -7.88 2.27
N TRP A 264 -14.08 -8.57 2.64
CA TRP A 264 -13.95 -10.01 2.45
C TRP A 264 -14.07 -10.80 3.75
N SER A 265 -15.03 -11.73 3.78
CA SER A 265 -15.21 -12.64 4.91
C SER A 265 -14.13 -13.72 4.97
N GLY A 266 -13.73 -14.10 6.19
CA GLY A 266 -12.77 -15.19 6.40
C GLY A 266 -11.32 -14.84 6.06
N GLN A 267 -11.03 -13.62 5.63
CA GLN A 267 -9.69 -13.15 5.31
C GLN A 267 -9.01 -12.49 6.51
N ILE A 268 -7.72 -12.19 6.34
CA ILE A 268 -6.87 -11.52 7.33
C ILE A 268 -6.38 -10.19 6.76
N HIS A 269 -5.82 -9.34 7.62
CA HIS A 269 -5.18 -8.09 7.23
C HIS A 269 -4.17 -8.31 6.09
N ALA A 270 -4.20 -7.43 5.09
CA ALA A 270 -3.34 -7.44 3.90
C ALA A 270 -3.34 -8.78 3.13
N TYR A 271 -4.44 -9.56 3.14
CA TYR A 271 -4.55 -10.85 2.46
C TYR A 271 -4.18 -10.83 0.96
N PRO A 272 -4.28 -9.71 0.19
CA PRO A 272 -3.84 -9.70 -1.21
C PRO A 272 -2.36 -10.00 -1.41
N VAL A 273 -1.50 -9.80 -0.39
CA VAL A 273 -0.08 -10.18 -0.41
C VAL A 273 0.10 -11.69 -0.67
N PHE A 274 -0.90 -12.49 -0.32
CA PHE A 274 -0.93 -13.95 -0.56
C PHE A 274 -1.57 -14.32 -1.91
N GLY A 275 -1.54 -13.42 -2.88
CA GLY A 275 -2.18 -13.58 -4.19
C GLY A 275 -1.72 -14.78 -5.01
N THR A 276 -0.56 -15.35 -4.73
CA THR A 276 -0.09 -16.59 -5.39
C THR A 276 -0.87 -17.83 -4.94
N VAL A 277 -1.37 -17.85 -3.70
CA VAL A 277 -2.02 -19.03 -3.08
C VAL A 277 -3.51 -18.84 -2.80
N LEU A 278 -3.98 -17.61 -2.57
CA LEU A 278 -5.38 -17.33 -2.22
C LEU A 278 -6.18 -16.89 -3.45
N ASN A 279 -7.32 -17.55 -3.68
CA ASN A 279 -8.21 -17.16 -4.78
C ASN A 279 -8.87 -15.80 -4.53
N GLU A 280 -9.27 -15.51 -3.30
CA GLU A 280 -9.86 -14.22 -2.92
C GLU A 280 -8.89 -13.06 -3.15
N ALA A 281 -7.59 -13.28 -2.87
CA ALA A 281 -6.56 -12.30 -3.18
C ALA A 281 -6.43 -12.06 -4.69
N LYS A 282 -6.47 -13.15 -5.50
CA LYS A 282 -6.48 -13.04 -6.98
C LYS A 282 -7.71 -12.29 -7.50
N MET A 283 -8.87 -12.52 -6.90
CA MET A 283 -10.11 -11.82 -7.26
C MET A 283 -10.02 -10.34 -6.88
N THR A 284 -9.55 -10.02 -5.69
CA THR A 284 -9.37 -8.63 -5.24
C THR A 284 -8.45 -7.84 -6.18
N ILE A 285 -7.32 -8.45 -6.56
CA ILE A 285 -6.40 -7.83 -7.53
C ILE A 285 -7.10 -7.63 -8.89
N ALA A 286 -7.91 -8.56 -9.35
CA ALA A 286 -8.66 -8.38 -10.59
C ALA A 286 -9.67 -7.22 -10.47
N PHE A 287 -10.45 -7.16 -9.40
CA PHE A 287 -11.41 -6.07 -9.16
C PHE A 287 -10.74 -4.71 -9.07
N SER A 288 -9.60 -4.60 -8.36
CA SER A 288 -8.86 -3.34 -8.27
C SER A 288 -8.38 -2.86 -9.65
N LEU A 289 -7.89 -3.75 -10.51
CA LEU A 289 -7.46 -3.41 -11.86
C LEU A 289 -8.65 -3.06 -12.76
N ASP A 290 -9.78 -3.73 -12.62
CA ASP A 290 -11.00 -3.39 -13.36
C ASP A 290 -11.57 -2.03 -12.95
N PHE A 291 -11.51 -1.69 -11.66
CA PHE A 291 -11.83 -0.35 -11.18
C PHE A 291 -10.92 0.71 -11.84
N VAL A 292 -9.60 0.50 -11.83
CA VAL A 292 -8.64 1.43 -12.44
C VAL A 292 -8.87 1.56 -13.95
N ARG A 293 -9.18 0.45 -14.66
CA ARG A 293 -9.53 0.51 -16.10
C ARG A 293 -10.73 1.41 -16.35
N ARG A 294 -11.78 1.31 -15.52
CA ARG A 294 -12.96 2.18 -15.63
C ARG A 294 -12.61 3.64 -15.36
N ALA A 295 -11.83 3.93 -14.32
CA ALA A 295 -11.41 5.27 -13.96
C ALA A 295 -10.60 5.95 -15.08
N LEU A 296 -9.62 5.25 -15.66
CA LEU A 296 -8.83 5.73 -16.80
C LEU A 296 -9.65 5.82 -18.10
N GLY A 297 -10.51 4.88 -18.36
CA GLY A 297 -11.40 4.90 -19.54
C GLY A 297 -12.43 6.05 -19.50
N TYR A 298 -12.86 6.46 -18.33
CA TYR A 298 -13.71 7.64 -18.15
C TYR A 298 -12.94 8.94 -18.43
N ARG A 299 -11.74 9.08 -17.90
CA ARG A 299 -10.86 10.25 -18.17
C ARG A 299 -10.58 10.43 -19.65
N GLY A 300 -10.30 9.35 -20.40
CA GLY A 300 -10.04 9.40 -21.84
C GLY A 300 -11.20 9.86 -22.70
N ARG A 301 -12.45 9.78 -22.22
CA ARG A 301 -13.65 10.27 -22.95
C ARG A 301 -13.95 11.74 -22.73
N HIS A 302 -13.38 12.37 -21.70
CA HIS A 302 -13.57 13.79 -21.40
C HIS A 302 -12.38 14.66 -21.83
N SER A 303 -11.27 14.06 -22.23
CA SER A 303 -10.08 14.78 -22.74
C SER A 303 -9.94 14.77 -24.27
N ALA A 304 -10.89 14.18 -24.97
CA ALA A 304 -11.00 14.19 -26.43
C ALA A 304 -12.19 15.06 -26.87
#